data_f6a65bf16c64acf3ba83c38cf58f99b8
#
_entry.id   f6a65bf16c64acf3ba83c38cf58f99b8
#
_cell.length_a   1.000
_cell.length_b   1.000
_cell.length_c   1.000
_cell.angle_alpha   90.00
_cell.angle_beta   90.00
_cell.angle_gamma   90.00
#
_symmetry.space_group_name_H-M   'P 1'
#
loop_
_entity.id
_entity.type
_entity.pdbx_description
1 polymer ?
#
loop_
_entity_poly.entity_id
_entity_poly.type
_entity_poly.pdbx_seq_one_letter_code
_entity_poly.pdbx_strand_id
1 'polypeptide(L)'
;MSSYVQVACLFLLVVTAGFFSSAEISLAAASKTRLQALADEGDRRAAVALEFQSHPGQFFSALQVCVNAVTLLGGIVGDAAFSPLFEWCFKRLLPNHDLSNVSFIISFVIATALFVIFSDLLPKRLAIARPETIAMATARPHSLHAREAVPV
;
A
#
# COMPACT_ATOMS: atom_id res chain seq x y z
N MET A 1 -17.31 -11.97 12.86
CA MET A 1 -16.95 -10.53 12.96
C MET A 1 -18.10 -9.74 12.36
N SER A 2 -18.46 -8.59 12.92
CA SER A 2 -19.47 -7.70 12.33
C SER A 2 -18.99 -7.23 10.94
N SER A 3 -19.89 -7.17 9.96
CA SER A 3 -19.56 -6.72 8.59
C SER A 3 -18.88 -5.33 8.58
N TYR A 4 -19.23 -4.46 9.51
CA TYR A 4 -18.58 -3.14 9.67
C TYR A 4 -17.10 -3.24 10.04
N VAL A 5 -16.74 -4.20 10.89
CA VAL A 5 -15.33 -4.43 11.29
C VAL A 5 -14.51 -4.95 10.10
N GLN A 6 -15.07 -5.84 9.30
CA GLN A 6 -14.40 -6.35 8.10
C GLN A 6 -14.12 -5.23 7.08
N VAL A 7 -15.11 -4.38 6.82
CA VAL A 7 -14.98 -3.23 5.92
C VAL A 7 -13.96 -2.22 6.46
N ALA A 8 -14.00 -1.92 7.76
CA ALA A 8 -13.03 -1.02 8.39
C ALA A 8 -11.59 -1.58 8.33
N CYS A 9 -11.41 -2.88 8.60
CA CYS A 9 -10.12 -3.54 8.46
C CYS A 9 -9.62 -3.53 7.01
N LEU A 10 -10.50 -3.80 6.05
CA LEU A 10 -10.15 -3.75 4.63
C LEU A 10 -9.71 -2.36 4.21
N PHE A 11 -10.45 -1.32 4.61
CA PHE A 11 -10.08 0.06 4.33
C PHE A 11 -8.72 0.43 4.92
N LEU A 12 -8.45 0.03 6.16
CA LEU A 12 -7.16 0.25 6.82
C LEU A 12 -6.03 -0.44 6.07
N LEU A 13 -6.24 -1.69 5.63
CA LEU A 13 -5.26 -2.45 4.85
C LEU A 13 -5.00 -1.80 3.49
N VAL A 14 -6.02 -1.32 2.79
CA VAL A 14 -5.87 -0.59 1.51
C VAL A 14 -5.03 0.67 1.69
N VAL A 15 -5.33 1.47 2.73
CA VAL A 15 -4.57 2.70 3.03
C VAL A 15 -3.12 2.37 3.38
N THR A 16 -2.90 1.36 4.21
CA THR A 16 -1.55 0.93 4.62
C THR A 16 -0.73 0.40 3.44
N ALA A 17 -1.32 -0.46 2.61
CA ALA A 17 -0.68 -0.95 1.40
C ALA A 17 -0.37 0.18 0.42
N GLY A 18 -1.31 1.09 0.20
CA GLY A 18 -1.12 2.26 -0.66
C GLY A 18 -0.02 3.19 -0.17
N PHE A 19 0.13 3.34 1.14
CA PHE A 19 1.24 4.10 1.73
C PHE A 19 2.59 3.45 1.41
N PHE A 20 2.76 2.16 1.67
CA PHE A 20 4.01 1.46 1.38
C PHE A 20 4.31 1.41 -0.12
N SER A 21 3.31 1.17 -0.95
CA SER A 21 3.43 1.13 -2.40
C SER A 21 3.83 2.49 -2.98
N SER A 22 3.26 3.58 -2.44
CA SER A 22 3.64 4.96 -2.80
C SER A 22 5.06 5.29 -2.37
N ALA A 23 5.47 4.86 -1.16
CA ALA A 23 6.82 5.06 -0.65
C ALA A 23 7.87 4.36 -1.53
N GLU A 24 7.62 3.10 -1.87
CA GLU A 24 8.49 2.31 -2.74
C GLU A 24 8.77 3.02 -4.06
N ILE A 25 7.71 3.36 -4.80
CA ILE A 25 7.87 3.91 -6.15
C ILE A 25 8.34 5.37 -6.13
N SER A 26 7.92 6.18 -5.17
CA SER A 26 8.34 7.57 -5.08
C SER A 26 9.82 7.71 -4.75
N LEU A 27 10.34 6.86 -3.84
CA LEU A 27 11.77 6.84 -3.52
C LEU A 27 12.62 6.33 -4.70
N ALA A 28 12.11 5.35 -5.47
CA ALA A 28 12.78 4.86 -6.68
C ALA A 28 12.79 5.91 -7.80
N ALA A 29 11.71 6.68 -7.96
CA ALA A 29 11.53 7.65 -9.04
C ALA A 29 12.04 9.06 -8.72
N ALA A 30 12.25 9.40 -7.43
CA ALA A 30 12.69 10.73 -7.03
C ALA A 30 14.12 11.03 -7.49
N SER A 31 14.31 12.23 -8.05
CA SER A 31 15.62 12.69 -8.50
C SER A 31 16.55 12.96 -7.31
N LYS A 32 17.68 12.23 -7.27
CA LYS A 32 18.71 12.39 -6.24
C LYS A 32 19.25 13.84 -6.16
N THR A 33 19.49 14.45 -7.34
CA THR A 33 19.99 15.82 -7.43
C THR A 33 19.00 16.82 -6.84
N ARG A 34 17.70 16.62 -7.08
CA ARG A 34 16.66 17.50 -6.57
C ARG A 34 16.45 17.34 -5.06
N LEU A 35 16.49 16.10 -4.58
CA LEU A 35 16.47 15.84 -3.14
C LEU A 35 17.69 16.42 -2.43
N GLN A 36 18.88 16.36 -3.07
CA GLN A 36 20.10 16.95 -2.53
C GLN A 36 19.95 18.47 -2.40
N ALA A 37 19.47 19.16 -3.43
CA ALA A 37 19.24 20.60 -3.37
C ALA A 37 18.29 21.00 -2.21
N LEU A 38 17.19 20.24 -2.05
CA LEU A 38 16.25 20.48 -0.95
C LEU A 38 16.85 20.18 0.44
N ALA A 39 17.72 19.17 0.53
CA ALA A 39 18.42 18.87 1.77
C ALA A 39 19.44 19.97 2.13
N ASP A 40 20.13 20.51 1.14
CA ASP A 40 21.10 21.63 1.31
C ASP A 40 20.36 22.93 1.72
N GLU A 41 19.10 23.10 1.33
CA GLU A 41 18.19 24.15 1.81
C GLU A 41 17.67 23.91 3.24
N GLY A 42 18.03 22.77 3.87
CA GLY A 42 17.67 22.44 5.25
C GLY A 42 16.40 21.60 5.41
N ASP A 43 15.81 21.04 4.32
CA ASP A 43 14.67 20.13 4.44
C ASP A 43 15.13 18.73 4.90
N ARG A 44 14.92 18.46 6.19
CA ARG A 44 15.27 17.17 6.82
C ARG A 44 14.59 15.96 6.14
N ARG A 45 13.42 16.14 5.55
CA ARG A 45 12.70 15.05 4.88
C ARG A 45 13.41 14.64 3.60
N ALA A 46 13.98 15.60 2.89
CA ALA A 46 14.82 15.34 1.73
C ALA A 46 16.10 14.60 2.12
N ALA A 47 16.74 14.98 3.22
CA ALA A 47 17.91 14.29 3.75
C ALA A 47 17.61 12.82 4.12
N VAL A 48 16.48 12.54 4.78
CA VAL A 48 16.04 11.18 5.10
C VAL A 48 15.72 10.39 3.82
N ALA A 49 15.06 10.99 2.83
CA ALA A 49 14.79 10.34 1.55
C ALA A 49 16.08 9.97 0.81
N LEU A 50 17.11 10.83 0.86
CA LEU A 50 18.44 10.53 0.31
C LEU A 50 19.12 9.37 1.03
N GLU A 51 19.01 9.29 2.35
CA GLU A 51 19.55 8.20 3.14
C GLU A 51 18.96 6.85 2.69
N PHE A 52 17.64 6.79 2.49
CA PHE A 52 16.99 5.59 1.95
C PHE A 52 17.48 5.24 0.54
N GLN A 53 17.71 6.24 -0.31
CA GLN A 53 18.30 6.02 -1.64
C GLN A 53 19.77 5.59 -1.62
N SER A 54 20.49 5.83 -0.52
CA SER A 54 21.90 5.42 -0.41
C SER A 54 22.08 3.92 -0.11
N HIS A 55 21.06 3.30 0.54
CA HIS A 55 21.04 1.87 0.87
C HIS A 55 19.82 1.16 0.27
N PRO A 56 19.66 1.15 -1.06
CA PRO A 56 18.42 0.76 -1.71
C PRO A 56 18.05 -0.70 -1.45
N GLY A 57 19.01 -1.62 -1.45
CA GLY A 57 18.74 -3.04 -1.33
C GLY A 57 18.01 -3.44 -0.05
N GLN A 58 18.45 -2.96 1.10
CA GLN A 58 17.84 -3.30 2.39
C GLN A 58 16.46 -2.64 2.52
N PHE A 59 16.35 -1.38 2.13
CA PHE A 59 15.11 -0.61 2.27
C PHE A 59 13.99 -1.14 1.36
N PHE A 60 14.29 -1.35 0.08
CA PHE A 60 13.30 -1.86 -0.87
C PHE A 60 12.89 -3.30 -0.56
N SER A 61 13.81 -4.15 -0.09
CA SER A 61 13.46 -5.51 0.35
C SER A 61 12.49 -5.49 1.54
N ALA A 62 12.71 -4.63 2.53
CA ALA A 62 11.81 -4.48 3.66
C ALA A 62 10.43 -3.96 3.24
N LEU A 63 10.38 -2.93 2.38
CA LEU A 63 9.12 -2.43 1.84
C LEU A 63 8.36 -3.50 1.06
N GLN A 64 9.05 -4.27 0.22
CA GLN A 64 8.44 -5.34 -0.56
C GLN A 64 7.80 -6.42 0.33
N VAL A 65 8.48 -6.81 1.41
CA VAL A 65 7.90 -7.74 2.39
C VAL A 65 6.64 -7.16 3.02
N CYS A 66 6.68 -5.88 3.44
CA CYS A 66 5.49 -5.21 4.01
C CYS A 66 4.34 -5.14 3.01
N VAL A 67 4.60 -4.72 1.77
CA VAL A 67 3.57 -4.65 0.72
C VAL A 67 2.95 -6.02 0.47
N ASN A 68 3.77 -7.06 0.32
CA ASN A 68 3.29 -8.42 0.08
C ASN A 68 2.46 -8.96 1.25
N ALA A 69 2.91 -8.73 2.50
CA ALA A 69 2.17 -9.16 3.69
C ALA A 69 0.79 -8.46 3.79
N VAL A 70 0.75 -7.14 3.59
CA VAL A 70 -0.50 -6.38 3.64
C VAL A 70 -1.43 -6.77 2.48
N THR A 71 -0.90 -7.01 1.28
CA THR A 71 -1.68 -7.46 0.12
C THR A 71 -2.30 -8.83 0.35
N LEU A 72 -1.53 -9.76 0.93
CA LEU A 72 -2.06 -11.10 1.27
C LEU A 72 -3.19 -11.02 2.30
N LEU A 73 -2.99 -10.25 3.37
CA LEU A 73 -4.03 -10.00 4.38
C LEU A 73 -5.25 -9.30 3.78
N GLY A 74 -5.03 -8.35 2.88
CA GLY A 74 -6.09 -7.64 2.17
C GLY A 74 -6.93 -8.56 1.29
N GLY A 75 -6.31 -9.53 0.62
CA GLY A 75 -7.02 -10.57 -0.15
C GLY A 75 -7.92 -11.44 0.73
N ILE A 76 -7.41 -11.91 1.88
CA ILE A 76 -8.16 -12.74 2.83
C ILE A 76 -9.35 -11.97 3.44
N VAL A 77 -9.11 -10.74 3.91
CA VAL A 77 -10.17 -9.90 4.52
C VAL A 77 -11.17 -9.45 3.45
N GLY A 78 -10.68 -9.16 2.23
CA GLY A 78 -11.50 -8.78 1.10
C GLY A 78 -12.46 -9.90 0.69
N ASP A 79 -11.98 -11.13 0.57
CA ASP A 79 -12.83 -12.29 0.32
C ASP A 79 -13.92 -12.42 1.39
N ALA A 80 -13.56 -12.40 2.67
CA ALA A 80 -14.52 -12.49 3.77
C ALA A 80 -15.57 -11.37 3.76
N ALA A 81 -15.22 -10.19 3.25
CA ALA A 81 -16.14 -9.05 3.17
C ALA A 81 -17.08 -9.13 1.95
N PHE A 82 -16.60 -9.63 0.81
CA PHE A 82 -17.34 -9.62 -0.45
C PHE A 82 -18.04 -10.95 -0.77
N SER A 83 -17.59 -12.08 -0.23
CA SER A 83 -18.20 -13.40 -0.46
C SER A 83 -19.72 -13.43 -0.24
N PRO A 84 -20.29 -12.85 0.85
CA PRO A 84 -21.74 -12.87 1.06
C PRO A 84 -22.52 -12.12 -0.03
N LEU A 85 -21.94 -11.02 -0.56
CA LEU A 85 -22.54 -10.25 -1.64
C LEU A 85 -22.60 -11.05 -2.94
N PHE A 86 -21.49 -11.72 -3.27
CA PHE A 86 -21.42 -12.53 -4.48
C PHE A 86 -22.32 -13.76 -4.39
N GLU A 87 -22.37 -14.45 -3.25
CA GLU A 87 -23.30 -15.55 -3.03
C GLU A 87 -24.76 -15.12 -3.22
N TRP A 88 -25.13 -13.96 -2.67
CA TRP A 88 -26.47 -13.41 -2.84
C TRP A 88 -26.78 -13.13 -4.33
N CYS A 89 -25.85 -12.52 -5.06
CA CYS A 89 -25.98 -12.24 -6.49
C CYS A 89 -26.14 -13.54 -7.30
N PHE A 90 -25.30 -14.54 -7.04
CA PHE A 90 -25.34 -15.81 -7.78
C PHE A 90 -26.58 -16.63 -7.49
N LYS A 91 -27.02 -16.72 -6.23
CA LYS A 91 -28.27 -17.38 -5.87
C LYS A 91 -29.49 -16.75 -6.55
N ARG A 92 -29.45 -15.43 -6.81
CA ARG A 92 -30.53 -14.73 -7.51
C ARG A 92 -30.50 -14.96 -9.03
N LEU A 93 -29.34 -15.15 -9.62
CA LEU A 93 -29.16 -15.33 -11.07
C LEU A 93 -29.34 -16.79 -11.51
N LEU A 94 -28.94 -17.74 -10.68
CA LEU A 94 -28.89 -19.18 -11.00
C LEU A 94 -29.40 -20.02 -9.82
N PRO A 95 -30.71 -20.00 -9.52
CA PRO A 95 -31.27 -20.60 -8.31
C PRO A 95 -31.18 -22.13 -8.24
N ASN A 96 -30.93 -22.82 -9.37
CA ASN A 96 -30.97 -24.28 -9.48
C ASN A 96 -29.59 -24.96 -9.55
N HIS A 97 -28.51 -24.24 -9.38
CA HIS A 97 -27.15 -24.81 -9.42
C HIS A 97 -26.42 -24.59 -8.10
N ASP A 98 -25.78 -25.64 -7.60
CA ASP A 98 -24.84 -25.53 -6.49
C ASP A 98 -23.52 -24.95 -7.01
N LEU A 99 -23.48 -23.62 -7.06
CA LEU A 99 -22.35 -22.85 -7.57
C LEU A 99 -21.46 -22.30 -6.44
N SER A 100 -21.53 -22.87 -5.24
CA SER A 100 -20.80 -22.34 -4.07
C SER A 100 -19.29 -22.20 -4.34
N ASN A 101 -18.68 -23.23 -4.94
CA ASN A 101 -17.25 -23.20 -5.26
C ASN A 101 -16.91 -22.20 -6.38
N VAL A 102 -17.76 -22.10 -7.40
CA VAL A 102 -17.58 -21.15 -8.51
C VAL A 102 -17.76 -19.72 -8.03
N SER A 103 -18.76 -19.48 -7.20
CA SER A 103 -19.00 -18.16 -6.58
C SER A 103 -17.84 -17.73 -5.73
N PHE A 104 -17.27 -18.63 -4.91
CA PHE A 104 -16.09 -18.35 -4.11
C PHE A 104 -14.89 -17.94 -4.97
N ILE A 105 -14.56 -18.71 -6.02
CA ILE A 105 -13.43 -18.40 -6.90
C ILE A 105 -13.61 -17.04 -7.59
N ILE A 106 -14.82 -16.77 -8.10
CA ILE A 106 -15.09 -15.50 -8.80
C ILE A 106 -15.03 -14.33 -7.81
N SER A 107 -15.63 -14.44 -6.62
CA SER A 107 -15.59 -13.40 -5.60
C SER A 107 -14.16 -13.12 -5.15
N PHE A 108 -13.36 -14.16 -4.91
CA PHE A 108 -11.96 -14.03 -4.53
C PHE A 108 -11.13 -13.31 -5.60
N VAL A 109 -11.27 -13.71 -6.87
CA VAL A 109 -10.54 -13.07 -7.98
C VAL A 109 -10.93 -11.59 -8.11
N ILE A 110 -12.23 -11.26 -8.06
CA ILE A 110 -12.70 -9.88 -8.17
C ILE A 110 -12.26 -9.05 -6.96
N ALA A 111 -12.42 -9.56 -5.74
CA ALA A 111 -12.00 -8.88 -4.53
C ALA A 111 -10.49 -8.62 -4.52
N THR A 112 -9.69 -9.61 -4.89
CA THR A 112 -8.24 -9.48 -5.00
C THR A 112 -7.84 -8.47 -6.08
N ALA A 113 -8.47 -8.51 -7.25
CA ALA A 113 -8.21 -7.57 -8.33
C ALA A 113 -8.53 -6.13 -7.91
N LEU A 114 -9.68 -5.89 -7.29
CA LEU A 114 -10.05 -4.57 -6.76
C LEU A 114 -9.07 -4.11 -5.68
N PHE A 115 -8.71 -5.00 -4.76
CA PHE A 115 -7.73 -4.67 -3.72
C PHE A 115 -6.40 -4.24 -4.35
N VAL A 116 -5.84 -5.01 -5.28
CA VAL A 116 -4.57 -4.68 -5.96
C VAL A 116 -4.67 -3.35 -6.71
N ILE A 117 -5.78 -3.09 -7.41
CA ILE A 117 -5.96 -1.83 -8.14
C ILE A 117 -5.91 -0.63 -7.19
N PHE A 118 -6.66 -0.68 -6.09
CA PHE A 118 -6.77 0.44 -5.16
C PHE A 118 -5.59 0.56 -4.19
N SER A 119 -4.97 -0.55 -3.80
CA SER A 119 -3.88 -0.56 -2.82
C SER A 119 -2.49 -0.46 -3.43
N ASP A 120 -2.31 -0.88 -4.68
CA ASP A 120 -1.00 -0.92 -5.33
C ASP A 120 -0.94 -0.04 -6.60
N LEU A 121 -1.77 -0.30 -7.59
CA LEU A 121 -1.68 0.37 -8.89
C LEU A 121 -2.02 1.86 -8.83
N LEU A 122 -3.10 2.23 -8.14
CA LEU A 122 -3.54 3.63 -8.06
C LEU A 122 -2.55 4.49 -7.26
N PRO A 123 -2.08 4.10 -6.07
CA PRO A 123 -1.06 4.83 -5.34
C PRO A 123 0.26 4.96 -6.10
N LYS A 124 0.72 3.92 -6.80
CA LYS A 124 1.92 3.97 -7.64
C LYS A 124 1.81 4.99 -8.77
N ARG A 125 0.67 5.07 -9.43
CA ARG A 125 0.45 6.08 -10.48
C ARG A 125 0.51 7.51 -9.94
N LEU A 126 -0.06 7.74 -8.75
CA LEU A 126 0.00 9.04 -8.08
C LEU A 126 1.44 9.38 -7.63
N ALA A 127 2.18 8.40 -7.14
CA ALA A 127 3.55 8.56 -6.69
C ALA A 127 4.52 8.94 -7.83
N ILE A 128 4.33 8.38 -9.02
CA ILE A 128 5.14 8.73 -10.19
C ILE A 128 4.88 10.17 -10.67
N ALA A 129 3.67 10.69 -10.47
CA ALA A 129 3.31 12.04 -10.91
C ALA A 129 4.04 13.14 -10.10
N ARG A 130 4.36 12.90 -8.83
CA ARG A 130 5.06 13.84 -7.94
C ARG A 130 6.00 13.09 -6.99
N PRO A 131 7.07 12.48 -7.50
CA PRO A 131 7.86 11.52 -6.72
C PRO A 131 8.57 12.17 -5.54
N GLU A 132 9.14 13.37 -5.68
CA GLU A 132 9.87 14.03 -4.59
C GLU A 132 8.93 14.42 -3.44
N THR A 133 7.76 14.96 -3.76
CA THR A 133 6.76 15.37 -2.76
C THR A 133 6.29 14.17 -1.93
N ILE A 134 6.04 13.05 -2.60
CA ILE A 134 5.56 11.83 -1.94
C ILE A 134 6.70 11.14 -1.19
N ALA A 135 7.92 11.09 -1.74
CA ALA A 135 9.09 10.57 -1.04
C ALA A 135 9.36 11.31 0.27
N MET A 136 9.30 12.64 0.27
CA MET A 136 9.43 13.45 1.47
C MET A 136 8.26 13.28 2.45
N ALA A 137 7.04 13.06 1.96
CA ALA A 137 5.88 12.81 2.80
C ALA A 137 5.97 11.46 3.52
N THR A 138 6.46 10.43 2.84
CA THR A 138 6.66 9.08 3.41
C THR A 138 7.88 8.99 4.32
N ALA A 139 8.87 9.87 4.18
CA ALA A 139 10.02 9.98 5.07
C ALA A 139 9.70 10.60 6.45
N ARG A 140 8.53 11.22 6.64
CA ARG A 140 8.11 11.89 7.89
C ARG A 140 8.18 11.02 9.15
N PRO A 141 7.75 9.76 9.17
CA PRO A 141 7.76 8.95 10.40
C PRO A 141 9.16 8.77 11.01
N HIS A 142 10.19 8.68 10.19
CA HIS A 142 11.57 8.47 10.65
C HIS A 142 12.26 9.75 11.14
N SER A 143 11.85 10.92 10.68
CA SER A 143 12.44 12.19 11.12
C SER A 143 12.15 12.54 12.59
N LEU A 144 11.17 11.87 13.21
CA LEU A 144 10.82 12.04 14.62
C LEU A 144 11.80 11.30 15.56
N HIS A 145 12.37 10.18 15.12
CA HIS A 145 13.34 9.41 15.90
C HIS A 145 14.78 9.90 15.75
N ALA A 146 15.12 10.56 14.66
CA ALA A 146 16.44 11.14 14.43
C ALA A 146 16.73 12.38 15.32
N ARG A 147 15.79 12.81 16.14
CA ARG A 147 15.97 13.91 17.09
C ARG A 147 16.90 13.59 18.28
N GLU A 148 17.14 12.29 18.54
CA GLU A 148 17.92 11.85 19.70
C GLU A 148 19.36 11.43 19.38
N ALA A 149 19.78 11.42 18.12
CA ALA A 149 21.07 10.86 17.70
C ALA A 149 22.09 11.88 17.15
N VAL A 150 21.98 13.16 17.48
CA VAL A 150 23.06 14.13 17.22
C VAL A 150 23.71 14.51 18.54
N PRO A 151 24.84 13.89 18.95
CA PRO A 151 25.71 14.48 19.93
C PRO A 151 26.42 15.69 19.30
N VAL A 152 26.40 16.77 20.02
CA VAL A 152 27.15 18.03 19.76
C VAL A 152 28.66 17.75 19.74
#